data_b71f726cddddca9ee7c7100cb47f37b5
#
_entry.id   b71f726cddddca9ee7c7100cb47f37b5
#
_cell.length_a   1.000
_cell.length_b   1.000
_cell.length_c   1.000
_cell.angle_alpha   90.00
_cell.angle_beta   90.00
_cell.angle_gamma   90.00
#
_symmetry.space_group_name_H-M   'P 1'
#
loop_
_entity.id
_entity.type
_entity.pdbx_description
1 polymer ?
#
loop_
_entity_poly.entity_id
_entity_poly.type
_entity_poly.pdbx_seq_one_letter_code
_entity_poly.pdbx_strand_id
1 'polypeptide(L)'
;MARPVLRGKLIRPWISYFVQPELAGKTPALLDAELTIAPHAAFGIKVGQFLTPFSREFLVPPFRLLFPDFSPSNIYFRDNRDIGAMLFGMPLGGHLEYYAGVFNGNGINQTPGGSRIMGIARLAANLRGKPVYTETPEFDDTETQLAFGINVTAGRHDLPLPATAPARTVAEIAPYATLGADLTFHKGACTAQAEGYAKWQQLSGDVTQWSAGGYLHGGCFVYQRTLQLAARAERVRQPGA
;
A
#
# COMPACT_ATOMS: atom_id res chain seq x y z
N MET A 1 10.65 8.99 14.09
CA MET A 1 10.50 9.14 12.63
C MET A 1 11.09 10.48 12.24
N ALA A 2 12.08 10.52 11.34
CA ALA A 2 12.69 11.74 10.80
C ALA A 2 12.83 11.57 9.28
N ARG A 3 11.86 12.10 8.54
CA ARG A 3 11.70 11.89 7.08
C ARG A 3 11.68 13.24 6.36
N PRO A 4 12.84 13.85 6.09
CA PRO A 4 12.88 15.03 5.23
C PRO A 4 12.40 14.66 3.82
N VAL A 5 11.74 15.61 3.17
CA VAL A 5 11.19 15.43 1.82
C VAL A 5 11.82 16.45 0.89
N LEU A 6 12.39 15.95 -0.21
CA LEU A 6 12.80 16.76 -1.34
C LEU A 6 11.88 16.44 -2.52
N ARG A 7 11.14 17.43 -2.97
CA ARG A 7 10.22 17.28 -4.12
C ARG A 7 10.24 18.51 -5.00
N GLY A 8 10.04 18.31 -6.28
CA GLY A 8 10.00 19.42 -7.22
C GLY A 8 9.49 19.01 -8.60
N LYS A 9 9.47 19.98 -9.50
CA LYS A 9 9.16 19.80 -10.92
C LYS A 9 10.41 19.98 -11.74
N LEU A 10 10.57 19.21 -12.80
CA LEU A 10 11.70 19.25 -13.72
C LEU A 10 11.20 19.71 -15.08
N ILE A 11 11.95 20.60 -15.75
CA ILE A 11 11.78 21.02 -17.16
C ILE A 11 10.34 21.38 -17.53
N ARG A 12 9.39 20.49 -17.26
CA ARG A 12 7.96 20.61 -17.53
C ARG A 12 7.14 20.44 -16.25
N PRO A 13 6.00 21.13 -16.07
CA PRO A 13 5.18 21.05 -14.87
C PRO A 13 4.58 19.66 -14.61
N TRP A 14 4.54 18.80 -15.63
CA TRP A 14 4.05 17.43 -15.54
C TRP A 14 5.14 16.38 -15.31
N ILE A 15 6.41 16.80 -15.18
CA ILE A 15 7.52 15.94 -14.75
C ILE A 15 7.89 16.37 -13.32
N SER A 16 7.81 15.45 -12.37
CA SER A 16 8.14 15.71 -10.98
C SER A 16 8.99 14.62 -10.38
N TYR A 17 9.73 14.96 -9.35
CA TYR A 17 10.51 14.01 -8.56
C TYR A 17 10.13 14.10 -7.08
N PHE A 18 10.32 13.00 -6.38
CA PHE A 18 10.12 12.90 -4.95
C PHE A 18 11.20 12.01 -4.34
N VAL A 19 11.88 12.50 -3.32
CA VAL A 19 12.92 11.78 -2.57
C VAL A 19 12.65 11.92 -1.08
N GLN A 20 12.58 10.80 -0.38
CA GLN A 20 12.33 10.75 1.05
C GLN A 20 13.24 9.71 1.74
N PRO A 21 14.28 10.13 2.45
CA PRO A 21 15.01 9.25 3.35
C PRO A 21 14.33 9.13 4.72
N GLU A 22 14.56 8.03 5.42
CA GLU A 22 14.31 7.88 6.85
C GLU A 22 15.64 8.01 7.60
N LEU A 23 15.77 9.02 8.43
CA LEU A 23 16.99 9.31 9.19
C LEU A 23 16.92 8.89 10.65
N ALA A 24 15.71 8.54 11.14
CA ALA A 24 15.50 8.05 12.51
C ALA A 24 15.65 6.53 12.53
N GLY A 25 16.79 6.06 12.92
CA GLY A 25 17.07 4.63 13.02
C GLY A 25 18.57 4.39 13.19
N LYS A 26 18.95 3.15 13.42
CA LYS A 26 20.37 2.78 13.53
C LYS A 26 21.10 2.96 12.18
N THR A 27 20.38 2.80 11.10
CA THR A 27 20.90 2.94 9.73
C THR A 27 19.92 3.79 8.92
N PRO A 28 20.36 4.91 8.33
CA PRO A 28 19.53 5.66 7.39
C PRO A 28 19.10 4.80 6.21
N ALA A 29 17.87 4.97 5.76
CA ALA A 29 17.32 4.22 4.62
C ALA A 29 16.65 5.18 3.63
N LEU A 30 16.82 4.95 2.34
CA LEU A 30 16.08 5.65 1.31
C LEU A 30 14.69 5.00 1.21
N LEU A 31 13.65 5.72 1.58
CA LEU A 31 12.28 5.21 1.47
C LEU A 31 11.75 5.35 0.05
N ASP A 32 11.74 6.56 -0.44
CA ASP A 32 11.20 6.88 -1.76
C ASP A 32 12.25 7.65 -2.58
N ALA A 33 12.44 7.27 -3.82
CA ALA A 33 13.21 7.99 -4.84
C ALA A 33 12.54 7.73 -6.18
N GLU A 34 11.68 8.63 -6.60
CA GLU A 34 10.81 8.43 -7.76
C GLU A 34 10.79 9.62 -8.71
N LEU A 35 10.62 9.30 -9.98
CA LEU A 35 10.31 10.23 -11.06
C LEU A 35 8.89 9.94 -11.56
N THR A 36 8.08 10.98 -11.63
CA THR A 36 6.71 10.90 -12.12
C THR A 36 6.55 11.75 -13.37
N ILE A 37 5.96 11.17 -14.41
CA ILE A 37 5.61 11.81 -15.68
C ILE A 37 4.09 11.70 -15.81
N ALA A 38 3.37 12.79 -15.59
CA ALA A 38 1.90 12.82 -15.59
C ALA A 38 1.37 14.01 -16.40
N PRO A 39 1.34 13.90 -17.74
CA PRO A 39 0.89 14.98 -18.60
C PRO A 39 -0.62 15.25 -18.49
N HIS A 40 -1.38 14.26 -18.00
CA HIS A 40 -2.82 14.34 -17.84
C HIS A 40 -3.25 13.62 -16.56
N ALA A 41 -4.32 14.08 -15.91
CA ALA A 41 -4.84 13.46 -14.70
C ALA A 41 -5.24 11.98 -14.90
N ALA A 42 -5.70 11.64 -16.10
CA ALA A 42 -6.11 10.27 -16.43
C ALA A 42 -4.94 9.33 -16.78
N PHE A 43 -3.70 9.83 -16.89
CA PHE A 43 -2.55 9.01 -17.29
C PHE A 43 -1.25 9.57 -16.75
N GLY A 44 -0.49 8.73 -16.09
CA GLY A 44 0.86 9.00 -15.64
C GLY A 44 1.70 7.72 -15.55
N ILE A 45 3.01 7.93 -15.56
CA ILE A 45 4.01 6.88 -15.35
C ILE A 45 4.88 7.30 -14.17
N LYS A 46 5.18 6.36 -13.29
CA LYS A 46 6.08 6.53 -12.17
C LYS A 46 7.18 5.48 -12.26
N VAL A 47 8.43 5.86 -12.03
CA VAL A 47 9.59 4.97 -12.02
C VAL A 47 10.48 5.28 -10.84
N GLY A 48 11.14 4.27 -10.28
CA GLY A 48 12.05 4.39 -9.15
C GLY A 48 11.66 3.49 -7.99
N GLN A 49 12.06 3.85 -6.79
CA GLN A 49 11.64 3.19 -5.55
C GLN A 49 10.51 3.99 -4.91
N PHE A 50 9.38 3.36 -4.72
CA PHE A 50 8.19 3.99 -4.15
C PHE A 50 7.25 2.98 -3.51
N LEU A 51 6.25 3.53 -2.82
CA LEU A 51 5.19 2.76 -2.18
C LEU A 51 4.37 1.99 -3.21
N THR A 52 4.23 0.68 -3.02
CA THR A 52 3.41 -0.16 -3.90
C THR A 52 1.91 0.14 -3.70
N PRO A 53 1.10 0.18 -4.76
CA PRO A 53 -0.30 0.56 -4.67
C PRO A 53 -1.20 -0.62 -4.23
N PHE A 54 -0.82 -1.28 -3.14
CA PHE A 54 -1.62 -2.35 -2.53
C PHE A 54 -2.28 -1.84 -1.28
N SER A 55 -3.46 -2.10 -0.86
CA SER A 55 -4.14 -1.61 0.34
C SER A 55 -4.38 -0.09 0.40
N ARG A 56 -5.57 0.30 0.78
CA ARG A 56 -5.93 1.70 0.99
C ARG A 56 -5.25 2.27 2.24
N GLU A 57 -5.28 1.55 3.37
CA GLU A 57 -4.66 2.00 4.61
C GLU A 57 -3.17 2.30 4.41
N PHE A 58 -2.48 1.49 3.60
CA PHE A 58 -1.06 1.70 3.33
C PHE A 58 -0.78 2.93 2.45
N LEU A 59 -1.72 3.33 1.62
CA LEU A 59 -1.64 4.55 0.81
C LEU A 59 -1.96 5.81 1.63
N VAL A 60 -2.55 5.67 2.82
CA VAL A 60 -2.78 6.79 3.74
C VAL A 60 -1.45 7.21 4.39
N PRO A 61 -1.09 8.50 4.37
CA PRO A 61 0.07 8.99 5.08
C PRO A 61 -0.02 8.68 6.58
N PRO A 62 1.07 8.24 7.25
CA PRO A 62 1.03 7.81 8.65
C PRO A 62 0.44 8.83 9.63
N PHE A 63 0.60 10.13 9.37
CA PHE A 63 0.04 11.20 10.20
C PHE A 63 -1.45 11.48 9.94
N ARG A 64 -2.08 10.75 9.01
CA ARG A 64 -3.52 10.80 8.70
C ARG A 64 -4.25 9.51 9.03
N LEU A 65 -3.56 8.55 9.65
CA LEU A 65 -4.17 7.33 10.16
C LEU A 65 -5.08 7.65 11.37
N LEU A 66 -6.12 6.85 11.53
CA LEU A 66 -7.03 6.93 12.68
C LEU A 66 -6.38 6.37 13.95
N PHE A 67 -5.52 5.39 13.79
CA PHE A 67 -4.74 4.74 14.86
C PHE A 67 -3.24 5.04 14.71
N PRO A 68 -2.47 4.96 15.81
CA PRO A 68 -1.03 5.22 15.78
C PRO A 68 -0.25 4.31 14.82
N ASP A 69 -0.74 3.07 14.64
CA ASP A 69 -0.12 2.05 13.81
C ASP A 69 -1.10 1.46 12.79
N PHE A 70 -0.54 0.99 11.68
CA PHE A 70 -1.28 0.21 10.69
C PHE A 70 -1.91 -1.03 11.33
N SER A 71 -2.97 -1.55 10.72
CA SER A 71 -3.57 -2.80 11.18
C SER A 71 -2.59 -3.96 11.00
N PRO A 72 -2.49 -4.90 11.95
CA PRO A 72 -1.73 -6.14 11.79
C PRO A 72 -2.08 -6.91 10.52
N SER A 73 -3.34 -6.92 10.11
CA SER A 73 -3.75 -7.51 8.83
C SER A 73 -3.08 -6.80 7.65
N ASN A 74 -3.06 -5.49 7.63
CA ASN A 74 -2.38 -4.73 6.59
C ASN A 74 -0.87 -5.04 6.56
N ILE A 75 -0.21 -5.01 7.72
CA ILE A 75 1.23 -5.31 7.84
C ILE A 75 1.56 -6.71 7.30
N TYR A 76 0.68 -7.69 7.53
CA TYR A 76 0.90 -9.08 7.10
C TYR A 76 0.71 -9.27 5.59
N PHE A 77 -0.29 -8.62 4.98
CA PHE A 77 -0.68 -8.90 3.60
C PHE A 77 -0.09 -7.94 2.57
N ARG A 78 0.30 -6.73 2.96
CA ARG A 78 0.82 -5.74 2.02
C ARG A 78 2.24 -6.04 1.56
N ASP A 79 2.52 -5.68 0.33
CA ASP A 79 3.89 -5.42 -0.10
C ASP A 79 4.26 -4.00 0.30
N ASN A 80 5.54 -3.77 0.57
CA ASN A 80 6.02 -2.48 1.03
C ASN A 80 6.45 -1.62 -0.18
N ARG A 81 7.50 -0.84 -0.02
CA ARG A 81 8.17 -0.12 -1.09
C ARG A 81 9.05 -1.06 -1.88
N ASP A 82 9.13 -0.83 -3.18
CA ASP A 82 10.02 -1.58 -4.05
C ASP A 82 10.45 -0.73 -5.24
N ILE A 83 11.48 -1.17 -5.96
CA ILE A 83 11.98 -0.54 -7.17
C ILE A 83 11.19 -1.07 -8.35
N GLY A 84 10.60 -0.17 -9.14
CA GLY A 84 9.78 -0.58 -10.26
C GLY A 84 9.31 0.55 -11.16
N ALA A 85 8.35 0.21 -12.00
CA ALA A 85 7.63 1.13 -12.87
C ALA A 85 6.12 0.89 -12.76
N MET A 86 5.34 1.97 -12.78
CA MET A 86 3.90 1.92 -12.59
C MET A 86 3.19 2.90 -13.52
N LEU A 87 2.14 2.43 -14.15
CA LEU A 87 1.12 3.26 -14.79
C LEU A 87 0.04 3.60 -13.77
N PHE A 88 -0.45 4.81 -13.80
CA PHE A 88 -1.53 5.25 -12.93
C PHE A 88 -2.36 6.37 -13.54
N GLY A 89 -3.56 6.56 -13.04
CA GLY A 89 -4.40 7.67 -13.45
C GLY A 89 -5.73 7.73 -12.72
N MET A 90 -6.37 8.89 -12.88
CA MET A 90 -7.69 9.21 -12.33
C MET A 90 -8.61 9.71 -13.44
N PRO A 91 -9.07 8.84 -14.35
CA PRO A 91 -10.06 9.21 -15.36
C PRO A 91 -11.43 9.51 -14.75
N LEU A 92 -12.36 9.94 -15.59
CA LEU A 92 -13.75 10.23 -15.21
C LEU A 92 -13.87 11.28 -14.11
N GLY A 93 -13.02 12.33 -14.15
CA GLY A 93 -13.06 13.38 -13.13
C GLY A 93 -12.63 12.94 -11.74
N GLY A 94 -11.92 11.81 -11.63
CA GLY A 94 -11.50 11.23 -10.35
C GLY A 94 -12.46 10.18 -9.78
N HIS A 95 -13.54 9.85 -10.48
CA HIS A 95 -14.45 8.78 -10.07
C HIS A 95 -13.85 7.38 -10.20
N LEU A 96 -12.83 7.22 -11.03
CA LEU A 96 -12.07 5.98 -11.17
C LEU A 96 -10.59 6.26 -10.93
N GLU A 97 -9.94 5.39 -10.19
CA GLU A 97 -8.49 5.38 -10.02
C GLU A 97 -7.95 4.02 -10.46
N TYR A 98 -6.84 4.02 -11.19
CA TYR A 98 -6.15 2.78 -11.54
C TYR A 98 -4.66 2.89 -11.34
N TYR A 99 -4.07 1.77 -10.98
CA TYR A 99 -2.63 1.58 -10.82
C TYR A 99 -2.28 0.19 -11.37
N ALA A 100 -1.22 0.13 -12.17
CA ALA A 100 -0.67 -1.12 -12.67
C ALA A 100 0.85 -1.01 -12.73
N GLY A 101 1.57 -1.86 -12.00
CA GLY A 101 3.01 -1.75 -11.86
C GLY A 101 3.73 -3.08 -11.90
N VAL A 102 5.01 -3.02 -12.27
CA VAL A 102 5.95 -4.12 -12.22
C VAL A 102 7.14 -3.69 -11.37
N PHE A 103 7.53 -4.54 -10.45
CA PHE A 103 8.52 -4.28 -9.44
C PHE A 103 9.53 -5.42 -9.34
N ASN A 104 10.70 -5.16 -8.74
CA ASN A 104 11.74 -6.14 -8.57
C ASN A 104 11.34 -7.30 -7.62
N GLY A 105 10.39 -7.10 -6.72
CA GLY A 105 9.97 -8.07 -5.71
C GLY A 105 10.99 -8.33 -4.60
N ASN A 106 12.03 -7.51 -4.48
CA ASN A 106 13.08 -7.66 -3.48
C ASN A 106 12.90 -6.76 -2.26
N GLY A 107 11.95 -5.82 -2.34
CA GLY A 107 11.71 -4.82 -1.31
C GLY A 107 12.65 -3.62 -1.36
N ILE A 108 12.57 -2.84 -0.31
CA ILE A 108 13.24 -1.55 -0.19
C ILE A 108 14.78 -1.67 -0.21
N ASN A 109 15.43 -0.81 -1.00
CA ASN A 109 16.89 -0.69 -1.08
C ASN A 109 17.62 -1.98 -1.47
N GLN A 110 16.92 -2.89 -2.15
CA GLN A 110 17.52 -4.13 -2.64
C GLN A 110 17.79 -4.03 -4.14
N THR A 111 18.97 -4.45 -4.56
CA THR A 111 19.30 -4.56 -5.98
C THR A 111 18.55 -5.72 -6.63
N PRO A 112 18.25 -5.61 -7.94
CA PRO A 112 17.67 -6.74 -8.66
C PRO A 112 18.54 -7.98 -8.51
N GLY A 113 18.07 -8.96 -7.82
CA GLY A 113 18.75 -10.23 -7.62
C GLY A 113 17.77 -11.37 -7.90
N GLY A 114 17.86 -11.99 -9.07
CA GLY A 114 17.06 -13.15 -9.39
C GLY A 114 15.68 -12.87 -10.00
N SER A 115 14.85 -13.90 -10.03
CA SER A 115 13.57 -13.94 -10.76
C SER A 115 12.36 -13.59 -9.87
N ARG A 116 12.46 -12.58 -9.01
CA ARG A 116 11.38 -12.23 -8.06
C ARG A 116 10.43 -11.16 -8.57
N ILE A 117 10.36 -10.93 -9.87
CA ILE A 117 9.47 -9.94 -10.46
C ILE A 117 8.07 -10.04 -9.84
N MET A 118 7.55 -8.90 -9.41
CA MET A 118 6.25 -8.74 -8.78
C MET A 118 5.40 -7.81 -9.63
N GLY A 119 4.17 -8.23 -9.95
CA GLY A 119 3.15 -7.42 -10.58
C GLY A 119 2.13 -6.96 -9.55
N ILE A 120 1.69 -5.71 -9.62
CA ILE A 120 0.62 -5.16 -8.79
C ILE A 120 -0.38 -4.43 -9.66
N ALA A 121 -1.66 -4.64 -9.39
CA ALA A 121 -2.73 -3.84 -9.95
C ALA A 121 -3.74 -3.44 -8.86
N ARG A 122 -4.24 -2.21 -8.95
CA ARG A 122 -5.31 -1.67 -8.11
C ARG A 122 -6.29 -0.89 -8.96
N LEU A 123 -7.58 -1.07 -8.68
CA LEU A 123 -8.66 -0.30 -9.24
C LEU A 123 -9.53 0.21 -8.09
N ALA A 124 -9.86 1.50 -8.07
CA ALA A 124 -10.75 2.06 -7.06
C ALA A 124 -11.81 2.95 -7.72
N ALA A 125 -13.05 2.78 -7.28
CA ALA A 125 -14.19 3.58 -7.68
C ALA A 125 -14.59 4.54 -6.56
N ASN A 126 -14.53 5.84 -6.82
CA ASN A 126 -15.02 6.88 -5.93
C ASN A 126 -16.50 7.11 -6.27
N LEU A 127 -17.38 6.41 -5.56
CA LEU A 127 -18.82 6.38 -5.82
C LEU A 127 -19.50 7.70 -5.44
N ARG A 128 -18.95 8.38 -4.42
CA ARG A 128 -19.34 9.73 -3.99
C ARG A 128 -18.13 10.52 -3.54
N GLY A 129 -18.12 11.82 -3.82
CA GLY A 129 -17.04 12.73 -3.47
C GLY A 129 -15.77 12.50 -4.27
N LYS A 130 -14.69 13.15 -3.84
CA LYS A 130 -13.36 13.02 -4.43
C LYS A 130 -12.56 11.92 -3.75
N PRO A 131 -11.53 11.36 -4.41
CA PRO A 131 -10.65 10.40 -3.76
C PRO A 131 -9.97 11.02 -2.52
N VAL A 132 -10.09 10.32 -1.39
CA VAL A 132 -9.51 10.76 -0.11
C VAL A 132 -8.69 9.64 0.47
N TYR A 133 -7.44 9.97 0.79
CA TYR A 133 -6.50 9.11 1.50
C TYR A 133 -6.19 9.70 2.88
N THR A 134 -7.20 9.67 3.74
CA THR A 134 -7.14 9.98 5.15
C THR A 134 -8.12 9.09 5.89
N GLU A 135 -7.80 8.71 7.11
CA GLU A 135 -8.70 7.95 7.98
C GLU A 135 -9.32 8.85 9.06
N THR A 136 -8.78 10.04 9.23
CA THR A 136 -9.36 11.06 10.12
C THR A 136 -10.28 11.97 9.34
N PRO A 137 -11.48 12.32 9.87
CA PRO A 137 -12.38 13.25 9.21
C PRO A 137 -11.73 14.61 9.00
N GLU A 138 -11.83 15.14 7.80
CA GLU A 138 -11.46 16.53 7.50
C GLU A 138 -12.71 17.39 7.72
N PHE A 139 -12.64 18.30 8.69
CA PHE A 139 -13.82 19.00 9.24
C PHE A 139 -14.50 19.97 8.28
N ASP A 140 -13.86 20.34 7.20
CA ASP A 140 -14.41 21.25 6.22
C ASP A 140 -15.10 20.52 5.07
N ASP A 141 -15.05 19.17 5.07
CA ASP A 141 -15.70 18.36 4.06
C ASP A 141 -17.10 17.94 4.52
N THR A 142 -18.08 18.68 4.07
CA THR A 142 -19.50 18.37 4.31
C THR A 142 -20.04 17.30 3.34
N GLU A 143 -19.28 16.99 2.30
CA GLU A 143 -19.68 16.00 1.30
C GLU A 143 -19.50 14.58 1.84
N THR A 144 -20.45 13.73 1.48
CA THR A 144 -20.30 12.29 1.74
C THR A 144 -19.28 11.73 0.76
N GLN A 145 -18.28 11.03 1.28
CA GLN A 145 -17.30 10.31 0.47
C GLN A 145 -17.51 8.81 0.65
N LEU A 146 -17.57 8.10 -0.45
CA LEU A 146 -17.71 6.65 -0.48
C LEU A 146 -16.85 6.11 -1.62
N ALA A 147 -15.91 5.25 -1.30
CA ALA A 147 -15.06 4.62 -2.28
C ALA A 147 -14.90 3.13 -2.00
N PHE A 148 -14.79 2.37 -3.08
CA PHE A 148 -14.52 0.94 -3.08
C PHE A 148 -13.28 0.66 -3.93
N GLY A 149 -12.39 -0.22 -3.46
CA GLY A 149 -11.20 -0.62 -4.17
C GLY A 149 -10.99 -2.12 -4.19
N ILE A 150 -10.35 -2.59 -5.24
CA ILE A 150 -9.81 -3.96 -5.35
C ILE A 150 -8.35 -3.87 -5.76
N ASN A 151 -7.56 -4.80 -5.30
CA ASN A 151 -6.15 -4.86 -5.63
C ASN A 151 -5.64 -6.30 -5.68
N VAL A 152 -4.59 -6.51 -6.44
CA VAL A 152 -3.93 -7.80 -6.58
C VAL A 152 -2.43 -7.59 -6.66
N THR A 153 -1.69 -8.43 -5.97
CA THR A 153 -0.25 -8.62 -6.14
C THR A 153 0.02 -10.06 -6.53
N ALA A 154 0.91 -10.26 -7.49
CA ALA A 154 1.42 -11.58 -7.83
C ALA A 154 2.92 -11.51 -8.07
N GLY A 155 3.66 -12.46 -7.54
CA GLY A 155 5.11 -12.47 -7.63
C GLY A 155 5.72 -13.78 -7.14
N ARG A 156 7.00 -13.70 -6.80
CA ARG A 156 7.75 -14.83 -6.24
C ARG A 156 8.45 -14.40 -4.96
N HIS A 157 8.57 -15.31 -4.02
CA HIS A 157 9.28 -15.11 -2.76
C HIS A 157 10.29 -16.23 -2.52
N ASP A 158 11.29 -15.97 -1.70
CA ASP A 158 12.22 -17.00 -1.27
C ASP A 158 11.55 -17.95 -0.29
N LEU A 159 11.78 -19.23 -0.50
CA LEU A 159 11.45 -20.22 0.51
C LEU A 159 12.51 -20.18 1.61
N PRO A 160 12.10 -20.36 2.89
CA PRO A 160 13.03 -20.40 4.00
C PRO A 160 14.00 -21.58 3.80
N LEU A 161 15.30 -21.32 3.89
CA LEU A 161 16.31 -22.34 3.86
C LEU A 161 16.28 -23.13 5.18
N PRO A 162 16.53 -24.45 5.14
CA PRO A 162 16.76 -25.21 6.36
C PRO A 162 17.91 -24.63 7.19
N ALA A 163 17.81 -24.66 8.50
CA ALA A 163 18.85 -24.14 9.40
C ALA A 163 20.23 -24.81 9.17
N THR A 164 20.23 -25.99 8.55
CA THR A 164 21.44 -26.76 8.20
C THR A 164 21.95 -26.49 6.79
N ALA A 165 21.31 -25.57 6.05
CA ALA A 165 21.72 -25.28 4.67
C ALA A 165 23.14 -24.69 4.64
N PRO A 166 24.01 -25.11 3.68
CA PRO A 166 25.30 -24.48 3.49
C PRO A 166 25.19 -22.98 3.21
N ALA A 167 26.16 -22.20 3.65
CA ALA A 167 26.15 -20.71 3.57
C ALA A 167 26.01 -20.14 2.15
N ARG A 168 26.17 -20.94 1.10
CA ARG A 168 26.02 -20.55 -0.32
C ARG A 168 24.78 -21.17 -0.99
N THR A 169 23.87 -21.76 -0.20
CA THR A 169 22.64 -22.34 -0.78
C THR A 169 21.75 -21.21 -1.28
N VAL A 170 21.38 -21.26 -2.56
CA VAL A 170 20.40 -20.34 -3.16
C VAL A 170 19.02 -20.80 -2.69
N ALA A 171 18.25 -19.86 -2.15
CA ALA A 171 16.86 -20.14 -1.77
C ALA A 171 16.04 -20.53 -2.99
N GLU A 172 15.19 -21.53 -2.85
CA GLU A 172 14.19 -21.85 -3.85
C GLU A 172 13.16 -20.73 -3.91
N ILE A 173 12.69 -20.40 -5.11
CA ILE A 173 11.76 -19.31 -5.35
C ILE A 173 10.38 -19.87 -5.65
N ALA A 174 9.37 -19.47 -4.88
CA ALA A 174 8.01 -19.95 -5.04
C ALA A 174 7.03 -18.81 -5.38
N PRO A 175 5.99 -19.08 -6.18
CA PRO A 175 4.99 -18.09 -6.52
C PRO A 175 4.04 -17.80 -5.35
N TYR A 176 3.54 -16.57 -5.33
CA TYR A 176 2.44 -16.15 -4.46
C TYR A 176 1.50 -15.19 -5.18
N ALA A 177 0.29 -15.07 -4.68
CA ALA A 177 -0.65 -14.04 -5.07
C ALA A 177 -1.44 -13.56 -3.85
N THR A 178 -1.65 -12.26 -3.75
CA THR A 178 -2.46 -11.65 -2.71
C THR A 178 -3.57 -10.83 -3.37
N LEU A 179 -4.80 -11.04 -2.95
CA LEU A 179 -5.96 -10.26 -3.32
C LEU A 179 -6.35 -9.37 -2.14
N GLY A 180 -6.81 -8.17 -2.42
CA GLY A 180 -7.37 -7.28 -1.43
C GLY A 180 -8.60 -6.55 -1.96
N ALA A 181 -9.49 -6.20 -1.04
CA ALA A 181 -10.62 -5.32 -1.31
C ALA A 181 -10.78 -4.33 -0.16
N ASP A 182 -11.15 -3.10 -0.47
CA ASP A 182 -11.34 -2.05 0.52
C ASP A 182 -12.63 -1.27 0.29
N LEU A 183 -13.20 -0.76 1.37
CA LEU A 183 -14.32 0.15 1.40
C LEU A 183 -14.01 1.28 2.37
N THR A 184 -14.22 2.52 1.98
CA THR A 184 -14.08 3.68 2.87
C THR A 184 -15.30 4.59 2.77
N PHE A 185 -15.66 5.14 3.91
CA PHE A 185 -16.77 6.06 4.08
C PHE A 185 -16.36 7.22 4.97
N HIS A 186 -16.62 8.45 4.50
CA HIS A 186 -16.48 9.67 5.30
C HIS A 186 -17.74 10.50 5.19
N LYS A 187 -18.20 11.04 6.31
CA LYS A 187 -19.30 12.00 6.33
C LYS A 187 -19.18 12.88 7.56
N GLY A 188 -18.93 14.18 7.35
CA GLY A 188 -18.81 15.14 8.42
C GLY A 188 -17.74 14.73 9.45
N ALA A 189 -18.15 14.52 10.68
CA ALA A 189 -17.27 14.17 11.79
C ALA A 189 -16.91 12.68 11.90
N CYS A 190 -17.44 11.83 11.01
CA CYS A 190 -17.30 10.37 11.11
C CYS A 190 -16.57 9.77 9.91
N THR A 191 -15.79 8.74 10.17
CA THR A 191 -15.10 7.92 9.19
C THR A 191 -15.28 6.43 9.50
N ALA A 192 -15.29 5.62 8.46
CA ALA A 192 -15.20 4.16 8.57
C ALA A 192 -14.42 3.59 7.39
N GLN A 193 -13.61 2.57 7.65
CA GLN A 193 -12.86 1.86 6.63
C GLN A 193 -12.81 0.37 6.96
N ALA A 194 -12.90 -0.44 5.93
CA ALA A 194 -12.73 -1.88 6.02
C ALA A 194 -11.82 -2.35 4.88
N GLU A 195 -10.94 -3.28 5.18
CA GLU A 195 -10.16 -4.00 4.17
C GLU A 195 -10.14 -5.49 4.48
N GLY A 196 -10.22 -6.30 3.42
CA GLY A 196 -10.11 -7.74 3.48
C GLY A 196 -9.06 -8.25 2.52
N TYR A 197 -8.35 -9.33 2.90
CA TYR A 197 -7.23 -9.89 2.16
C TYR A 197 -7.31 -11.41 2.10
N ALA A 198 -6.85 -11.96 0.97
CA ALA A 198 -6.60 -13.38 0.80
C ALA A 198 -5.27 -13.58 0.10
N LYS A 199 -4.39 -14.40 0.66
CA LYS A 199 -3.07 -14.71 0.10
C LYS A 199 -2.95 -16.21 -0.13
N TRP A 200 -2.61 -16.55 -1.36
CA TRP A 200 -2.16 -17.87 -1.75
C TRP A 200 -0.65 -17.82 -1.93
N GLN A 201 0.05 -18.85 -1.46
CA GLN A 201 1.48 -19.01 -1.67
C GLN A 201 1.85 -20.48 -1.77
N GLN A 202 2.83 -20.78 -2.61
CA GLN A 202 3.45 -22.10 -2.67
C GLN A 202 4.60 -22.16 -1.67
N LEU A 203 4.74 -23.28 -1.01
CA LEU A 203 5.85 -23.63 -0.12
C LEU A 203 6.68 -24.75 -0.74
N SER A 204 7.77 -25.15 -0.07
CA SER A 204 8.61 -26.28 -0.50
C SER A 204 7.79 -27.56 -0.67
N GLY A 205 8.12 -28.37 -1.69
CA GLY A 205 7.49 -29.66 -1.91
C GLY A 205 6.05 -29.58 -2.42
N ASP A 206 5.71 -28.59 -3.23
CA ASP A 206 4.37 -28.38 -3.82
C ASP A 206 3.24 -28.17 -2.81
N VAL A 207 3.57 -27.88 -1.55
CA VAL A 207 2.59 -27.54 -0.54
C VAL A 207 2.08 -26.13 -0.80
N THR A 208 0.77 -25.98 -0.92
CA THR A 208 0.12 -24.67 -1.02
C THR A 208 -0.44 -24.22 0.31
N GLN A 209 -0.37 -22.92 0.56
CA GLN A 209 -0.84 -22.31 1.79
C GLN A 209 -1.78 -21.15 1.48
N TRP A 210 -2.88 -21.08 2.23
CA TRP A 210 -3.81 -19.97 2.18
C TRP A 210 -3.83 -19.21 3.50
N SER A 211 -3.76 -17.90 3.41
CA SER A 211 -3.95 -17.00 4.55
C SER A 211 -5.06 -16.02 4.21
N ALA A 212 -5.84 -15.60 5.20
CA ALA A 212 -6.87 -14.59 5.03
C ALA A 212 -6.91 -13.68 6.24
N GLY A 213 -7.31 -12.46 6.04
CA GLY A 213 -7.44 -11.50 7.13
C GLY A 213 -8.13 -10.23 6.69
N GLY A 214 -8.34 -9.35 7.64
CA GLY A 214 -8.94 -8.06 7.36
C GLY A 214 -9.22 -7.31 8.66
N TYR A 215 -9.63 -6.07 8.48
CA TYR A 215 -10.02 -5.20 9.58
C TYR A 215 -11.24 -4.37 9.19
N LEU A 216 -11.91 -3.90 10.22
CA LEU A 216 -12.89 -2.85 10.17
C LEU A 216 -12.55 -1.85 11.26
N HIS A 217 -12.47 -0.59 10.92
CA HIS A 217 -12.31 0.48 11.89
C HIS A 217 -13.21 1.67 11.56
N GLY A 218 -13.41 2.51 12.55
CA GLY A 218 -14.13 3.77 12.38
C GLY A 218 -13.97 4.64 13.59
N GLY A 219 -14.26 5.92 13.41
CA GLY A 219 -14.19 6.92 14.46
C GLY A 219 -15.06 8.13 14.15
N CYS A 220 -15.54 8.75 15.20
CA CYS A 220 -16.31 10.00 15.12
C CYS A 220 -15.82 10.99 16.16
N PHE A 221 -15.76 12.29 15.79
CA PHE A 221 -15.62 13.35 16.76
C PHE A 221 -16.94 13.53 17.51
N VAL A 222 -16.90 13.28 18.81
CA VAL A 222 -18.08 13.34 19.69
C VAL A 222 -18.22 14.67 20.40
N TYR A 223 -17.13 15.42 20.49
CA TYR A 223 -17.15 16.77 21.06
C TYR A 223 -16.33 17.73 20.20
N GLN A 224 -17.01 18.52 19.37
CA GLN A 224 -16.41 19.49 18.45
C GLN A 224 -15.27 18.82 17.63
N ARG A 225 -14.08 19.46 17.58
CA ARG A 225 -12.86 18.92 16.94
C ARG A 225 -11.84 18.44 17.98
N THR A 226 -12.26 18.20 19.21
CA THR A 226 -11.35 18.01 20.34
C THR A 226 -11.31 16.56 20.81
N LEU A 227 -12.45 15.87 20.83
CA LEU A 227 -12.54 14.48 21.30
C LEU A 227 -13.07 13.58 20.19
N GLN A 228 -12.25 12.63 19.79
CA GLN A 228 -12.60 11.58 18.85
C GLN A 228 -12.64 10.23 19.56
N LEU A 229 -13.70 9.46 19.34
CA LEU A 229 -13.78 8.06 19.71
C LEU A 229 -13.58 7.21 18.48
N ALA A 230 -12.72 6.21 18.59
CA ALA A 230 -12.42 5.29 17.51
C ALA A 230 -12.34 3.85 18.02
N ALA A 231 -12.71 2.90 17.16
CA ALA A 231 -12.59 1.47 17.42
C ALA A 231 -12.10 0.73 16.18
N ARG A 232 -11.32 -0.34 16.39
CA ARG A 232 -10.87 -1.25 15.34
C ARG A 232 -11.07 -2.70 15.79
N ALA A 233 -11.62 -3.51 14.90
CA ALA A 233 -11.67 -4.95 15.02
C ALA A 233 -10.93 -5.56 13.83
N GLU A 234 -10.12 -6.59 14.08
CA GLU A 234 -9.30 -7.21 13.05
C GLU A 234 -9.11 -8.70 13.31
N ARG A 235 -8.83 -9.43 12.25
CA ARG A 235 -8.48 -10.84 12.31
C ARG A 235 -7.50 -11.21 11.22
N VAL A 236 -6.49 -11.98 11.58
CA VAL A 236 -5.58 -12.65 10.63
C VAL A 236 -5.65 -14.14 10.91
N ARG A 237 -5.92 -14.92 9.87
CA ARG A 237 -5.85 -16.38 9.89
C ARG A 237 -4.64 -16.83 9.10
N GLN A 238 -3.68 -17.38 9.81
CA GLN A 238 -2.52 -18.05 9.23
C GLN A 238 -2.72 -19.58 9.30
N PRO A 239 -2.27 -20.34 8.32
CA PRO A 239 -2.28 -21.79 8.40
C PRO A 239 -1.34 -22.26 9.51
N GLY A 240 -1.83 -23.15 10.35
CA GLY A 240 -1.04 -23.72 11.47
C GLY A 240 -1.02 -22.90 12.76
N ALA A 241 -1.83 -21.84 12.83
CA ALA A 241 -2.11 -21.13 14.09
C ALA A 241 -3.51 -21.49 14.62
#